data_c366503b2ccd7150c44c8c3af53473ad
#
_entry.id   c366503b2ccd7150c44c8c3af53473ad
#
_cell.length_a   1.000
_cell.length_b   1.000
_cell.length_c   1.000
_cell.angle_alpha   90.00
_cell.angle_beta   90.00
_cell.angle_gamma   90.00
#
_symmetry.space_group_name_H-M   'P 1'
#
loop_
_entity.id
_entity.type
_entity.pdbx_description
1 polymer ?
#
loop_
_entity_poly.entity_id
_entity_poly.type
_entity_poly.pdbx_seq_one_letter_code
_entity_poly.pdbx_strand_id
1 'polypeptide(L)'
;MTLSQIALRQKGERFMARKILAVDDSASIRQMVSFTLKSAGHVVVEAVDGADGIAKARATQFDLILTDQNMPNTDGLTLIKTLRALPEYRTTPILMLTTESSEEMKTQGRSAGATGWLVKPFNPAKLLEVLGKVFR
;
A
#
# COMPACT_ATOMS: atom_id res chain seq x y z
N MET A 1 16.27 -16.45 3.61
CA MET A 1 15.97 -16.04 2.22
C MET A 1 15.18 -17.15 1.54
N THR A 2 14.13 -16.80 0.81
CA THR A 2 13.31 -17.76 0.07
C THR A 2 14.00 -18.17 -1.24
N LEU A 3 13.54 -19.28 -1.82
CA LEU A 3 14.03 -19.70 -3.15
C LEU A 3 13.75 -18.64 -4.22
N SER A 4 12.60 -17.96 -4.16
CA SER A 4 12.27 -16.87 -5.07
C SER A 4 13.27 -15.72 -4.98
N GLN A 5 13.66 -15.34 -3.77
CA GLN A 5 14.62 -14.27 -3.55
C GLN A 5 16.00 -14.64 -4.08
N ILE A 6 16.40 -15.88 -3.88
CA ILE A 6 17.68 -16.39 -4.37
C ILE A 6 17.67 -16.39 -5.92
N ALA A 7 16.59 -16.85 -6.53
CA ALA A 7 16.45 -16.88 -8.00
C ALA A 7 16.53 -15.48 -8.61
N LEU A 8 15.88 -14.50 -8.01
CA LEU A 8 15.93 -13.09 -8.47
C LEU A 8 17.35 -12.55 -8.41
N ARG A 9 18.08 -12.83 -7.33
CA ARG A 9 19.48 -12.39 -7.18
C ARG A 9 20.39 -13.06 -8.21
N GLN A 10 20.16 -14.34 -8.49
CA GLN A 10 20.95 -15.08 -9.47
C GLN A 10 20.76 -14.56 -10.89
N LYS A 11 19.59 -13.97 -11.16
CA LYS A 11 19.31 -13.33 -12.46
C LYS A 11 19.88 -11.92 -12.57
N GLY A 12 20.62 -11.46 -11.57
CA GLY A 12 21.18 -10.11 -11.56
C GLY A 12 20.20 -9.04 -11.18
N GLU A 13 19.01 -9.40 -10.78
CA GLU A 13 18.00 -8.45 -10.32
C GLU A 13 18.25 -8.09 -8.86
N ARG A 14 18.05 -6.81 -8.53
CA ARG A 14 18.11 -6.38 -7.16
C ARG A 14 16.76 -6.62 -6.50
N PHE A 15 16.78 -7.44 -5.47
CA PHE A 15 15.63 -7.56 -4.59
C PHE A 15 15.82 -6.65 -3.39
N MET A 16 14.86 -5.72 -3.22
CA MET A 16 14.84 -4.81 -2.07
C MET A 16 13.60 -5.12 -1.26
N ALA A 17 13.77 -5.67 -0.06
CA ALA A 17 12.68 -5.84 0.88
C ALA A 17 12.17 -4.46 1.29
N ARG A 18 10.87 -4.23 1.12
CA ARG A 18 10.22 -2.96 1.46
C ARG A 18 9.43 -3.14 2.75
N LYS A 19 9.35 -2.09 3.53
CA LYS A 19 8.49 -2.04 4.69
C LYS A 19 7.18 -1.38 4.29
N ILE A 20 6.09 -2.13 4.37
CA ILE A 20 4.80 -1.77 3.80
C ILE A 20 3.74 -1.71 4.89
N LEU A 21 2.97 -0.62 4.91
CA LEU A 21 1.80 -0.49 5.77
C LEU A 21 0.55 -0.80 4.96
N ALA A 22 -0.23 -1.76 5.41
CA ALA A 22 -1.49 -2.15 4.78
C ALA A 22 -2.66 -1.77 5.69
N VAL A 23 -3.46 -0.81 5.24
CA VAL A 23 -4.59 -0.26 6.00
C VAL A 23 -5.89 -0.68 5.33
N ASP A 24 -6.67 -1.50 6.00
CA ASP A 24 -7.97 -1.95 5.49
C ASP A 24 -8.82 -2.43 6.66
N ASP A 25 -10.08 -2.00 6.73
CA ASP A 25 -11.00 -2.44 7.79
C ASP A 25 -11.55 -3.85 7.53
N SER A 26 -11.40 -4.36 6.30
CA SER A 26 -11.76 -5.73 5.96
C SER A 26 -10.62 -6.68 6.33
N ALA A 27 -10.84 -7.54 7.31
CA ALA A 27 -9.83 -8.50 7.75
C ALA A 27 -9.39 -9.44 6.62
N SER A 28 -10.32 -9.89 5.79
CA SER A 28 -10.01 -10.81 4.70
C SER A 28 -9.13 -10.17 3.63
N ILE A 29 -9.45 -8.93 3.23
CA ILE A 29 -8.63 -8.19 2.26
C ILE A 29 -7.25 -7.91 2.85
N ARG A 30 -7.21 -7.42 4.08
CA ARG A 30 -5.95 -7.09 4.76
C ARG A 30 -5.04 -8.31 4.88
N GLN A 31 -5.60 -9.47 5.22
CA GLN A 31 -4.85 -10.71 5.33
C GLN A 31 -4.33 -11.19 3.97
N MET A 32 -5.13 -11.08 2.92
CA MET A 32 -4.70 -11.44 1.57
C MET A 32 -3.55 -10.55 1.11
N VAL A 33 -3.68 -9.26 1.30
CA VAL A 33 -2.63 -8.29 0.95
C VAL A 33 -1.35 -8.60 1.73
N SER A 34 -1.47 -8.78 3.04
CA SER A 34 -0.34 -9.06 3.92
C SER A 34 0.37 -10.36 3.52
N PHE A 35 -0.39 -11.43 3.30
CA PHE A 35 0.17 -12.72 2.89
C PHE A 35 0.92 -12.61 1.56
N THR A 36 0.30 -11.96 0.58
CA THR A 36 0.90 -11.78 -0.75
C THR A 36 2.23 -11.05 -0.66
N LEU A 37 2.26 -9.94 0.07
CA LEU A 37 3.46 -9.12 0.17
C LEU A 37 4.56 -9.80 0.99
N LYS A 38 4.21 -10.47 2.08
CA LYS A 38 5.17 -11.24 2.88
C LYS A 38 5.77 -12.38 2.06
N SER A 39 4.94 -13.06 1.27
CA SER A 39 5.40 -14.14 0.38
C SER A 39 6.36 -13.63 -0.67
N ALA A 40 6.26 -12.37 -1.07
CA ALA A 40 7.18 -11.73 -2.00
C ALA A 40 8.44 -11.19 -1.31
N GLY A 41 8.57 -11.38 0.01
CA GLY A 41 9.77 -11.01 0.75
C GLY A 41 9.73 -9.67 1.45
N HIS A 42 8.58 -9.00 1.48
CA HIS A 42 8.46 -7.71 2.14
C HIS A 42 8.09 -7.84 3.62
N VAL A 43 8.35 -6.79 4.38
CA VAL A 43 7.89 -6.67 5.76
C VAL A 43 6.57 -5.91 5.72
N VAL A 44 5.53 -6.46 6.34
CA VAL A 44 4.19 -5.85 6.30
C VAL A 44 3.69 -5.60 7.71
N VAL A 45 3.21 -4.39 7.96
CA VAL A 45 2.50 -4.03 9.17
C VAL A 45 1.05 -3.76 8.77
N GLU A 46 0.10 -4.32 9.50
CA GLU A 46 -1.32 -4.17 9.22
C GLU A 46 -1.93 -3.11 10.14
N ALA A 47 -2.84 -2.34 9.59
CA ALA A 47 -3.65 -1.40 10.35
C ALA A 47 -5.13 -1.64 10.05
N VAL A 48 -5.98 -1.54 11.06
CA VAL A 48 -7.39 -1.94 10.96
C VAL A 48 -8.31 -0.80 10.50
N ASP A 49 -7.83 0.44 10.56
CA ASP A 49 -8.57 1.62 10.11
C ASP A 49 -7.61 2.79 9.86
N GLY A 50 -8.16 3.93 9.44
CA GLY A 50 -7.36 5.10 9.12
C GLY A 50 -6.60 5.66 10.30
N ALA A 51 -7.23 5.73 11.46
CA ALA A 51 -6.58 6.26 12.67
C ALA A 51 -5.40 5.37 13.09
N ASP A 52 -5.59 4.06 13.07
CA ASP A 52 -4.54 3.08 13.35
C ASP A 52 -3.40 3.19 12.33
N GLY A 53 -3.75 3.37 11.05
CA GLY A 53 -2.77 3.58 9.98
C GLY A 53 -1.92 4.81 10.20
N ILE A 54 -2.53 5.94 10.54
CA ILE A 54 -1.81 7.18 10.81
C ILE A 54 -0.89 7.01 12.02
N ALA A 55 -1.37 6.39 13.10
CA ALA A 55 -0.57 6.17 14.29
C ALA A 55 0.66 5.32 13.98
N LYS A 56 0.50 4.24 13.23
CA LYS A 56 1.60 3.36 12.84
C LYS A 56 2.59 4.04 11.89
N ALA A 57 2.08 4.84 10.95
CA ALA A 57 2.94 5.60 10.04
C ALA A 57 3.79 6.63 10.77
N ARG A 58 3.27 7.22 11.84
CA ARG A 58 4.05 8.17 12.66
C ARG A 58 5.09 7.47 13.53
N ALA A 59 4.78 6.26 13.98
CA ALA A 59 5.69 5.51 14.86
C ALA A 59 6.88 4.91 14.13
N THR A 60 6.73 4.61 12.83
CA THR A 60 7.75 3.92 12.04
C THR A 60 7.68 4.41 10.59
N GLN A 61 8.82 4.51 9.93
CA GLN A 61 8.89 4.89 8.52
C GLN A 61 8.57 3.68 7.63
N PHE A 62 7.67 3.88 6.66
CA PHE A 62 7.33 2.87 5.66
C PHE A 62 7.79 3.30 4.28
N ASP A 63 8.08 2.31 3.43
CA ASP A 63 8.49 2.53 2.04
C ASP A 63 7.30 2.60 1.09
N LEU A 64 6.16 2.05 1.51
CA LEU A 64 4.92 2.03 0.73
C LEU A 64 3.75 1.97 1.70
N ILE A 65 2.68 2.68 1.36
CA ILE A 65 1.43 2.61 2.10
C ILE A 65 0.32 2.21 1.14
N LEU A 66 -0.44 1.18 1.53
CA LEU A 66 -1.65 0.74 0.85
C LEU A 66 -2.82 1.05 1.76
N THR A 67 -3.81 1.77 1.27
CA THR A 67 -4.97 2.11 2.09
C THR A 67 -6.27 1.88 1.34
N ASP A 68 -7.22 1.23 2.01
CA ASP A 68 -8.60 1.20 1.54
C ASP A 68 -9.18 2.61 1.56
N GLN A 69 -10.10 2.91 0.65
CA GLN A 69 -10.80 4.19 0.63
C GLN A 69 -11.97 4.20 1.63
N ASN A 70 -12.75 3.13 1.64
CA ASN A 70 -14.01 3.10 2.40
C ASN A 70 -13.80 2.52 3.78
N MET A 71 -13.49 3.39 4.73
CA MET A 71 -13.30 3.03 6.12
C MET A 71 -14.10 3.99 7.01
N PRO A 72 -14.60 3.53 8.17
CA PRO A 72 -15.32 4.41 9.07
C PRO A 72 -14.40 5.47 9.67
N ASN A 73 -14.95 6.64 9.95
CA ASN A 73 -14.32 7.79 10.61
C ASN A 73 -13.25 8.46 9.75
N THR A 74 -12.15 7.78 9.44
CA THR A 74 -11.06 8.32 8.62
C THR A 74 -10.96 7.49 7.35
N ASP A 75 -11.37 8.03 6.22
CA ASP A 75 -11.28 7.34 4.94
C ASP A 75 -9.87 7.44 4.33
N GLY A 76 -9.67 6.74 3.21
CA GLY A 76 -8.37 6.69 2.54
C GLY A 76 -7.90 8.05 2.08
N LEU A 77 -8.79 8.87 1.53
CA LEU A 77 -8.42 10.23 1.07
C LEU A 77 -7.91 11.07 2.23
N THR A 78 -8.59 11.01 3.37
CA THR A 78 -8.18 11.76 4.58
C THR A 78 -6.84 11.26 5.10
N LEU A 79 -6.65 9.95 5.14
CA LEU A 79 -5.38 9.34 5.54
C LEU A 79 -4.24 9.83 4.65
N ILE A 80 -4.43 9.81 3.33
CA ILE A 80 -3.42 10.24 2.36
C ILE A 80 -3.06 11.71 2.58
N LYS A 81 -4.06 12.58 2.70
CA LYS A 81 -3.84 14.01 2.95
C LYS A 81 -3.06 14.23 4.23
N THR A 82 -3.42 13.51 5.30
CA THR A 82 -2.76 13.61 6.60
C THR A 82 -1.28 13.22 6.50
N LEU A 83 -0.99 12.11 5.83
CA LEU A 83 0.39 11.65 5.68
C LEU A 83 1.21 12.55 4.75
N ARG A 84 0.61 13.07 3.68
CA ARG A 84 1.33 13.99 2.78
C ARG A 84 1.73 15.30 3.45
N ALA A 85 1.04 15.69 4.51
CA ALA A 85 1.41 16.86 5.31
C ALA A 85 2.64 16.61 6.18
N LEU A 86 3.03 15.34 6.38
CA LEU A 86 4.22 14.98 7.14
C LEU A 86 5.44 14.93 6.21
N PRO A 87 6.55 15.60 6.57
CA PRO A 87 7.76 15.59 5.71
C PRO A 87 8.26 14.19 5.38
N GLU A 88 8.13 13.24 6.32
CA GLU A 88 8.59 11.86 6.16
C GLU A 88 7.86 11.12 5.04
N TYR A 89 6.65 11.56 4.66
CA TYR A 89 5.83 10.87 3.68
C TYR A 89 5.55 11.71 2.43
N ARG A 90 6.33 12.76 2.21
CA ARG A 90 6.11 13.67 1.09
C ARG A 90 6.24 12.98 -0.26
N THR A 91 7.15 12.00 -0.38
CA THR A 91 7.43 11.30 -1.64
C THR A 91 7.18 9.79 -1.58
N THR A 92 6.79 9.27 -0.43
CA THR A 92 6.52 7.83 -0.27
C THR A 92 5.34 7.42 -1.14
N PRO A 93 5.45 6.34 -1.92
CA PRO A 93 4.30 5.85 -2.68
C PRO A 93 3.14 5.48 -1.76
N ILE A 94 1.94 5.97 -2.11
CA ILE A 94 0.69 5.63 -1.43
C ILE A 94 -0.31 5.18 -2.48
N LEU A 95 -0.76 3.94 -2.38
CA LEU A 95 -1.73 3.35 -3.28
C LEU A 95 -3.08 3.22 -2.58
N MET A 96 -4.13 3.64 -3.25
CA MET A 96 -5.49 3.54 -2.74
C MET A 96 -6.17 2.30 -3.29
N LEU A 97 -6.80 1.53 -2.42
CA LEU A 97 -7.59 0.36 -2.76
C LEU A 97 -9.06 0.77 -2.73
N THR A 98 -9.78 0.61 -3.84
CA THR A 98 -11.15 1.13 -3.93
C THR A 98 -12.01 0.26 -4.82
N THR A 99 -13.30 0.16 -4.48
CA THR A 99 -14.30 -0.45 -5.36
C THR A 99 -14.76 0.54 -6.44
N GLU A 100 -14.40 1.81 -6.32
CA GLU A 100 -14.84 2.88 -7.18
C GLU A 100 -13.74 3.26 -8.16
N SER A 101 -14.05 3.21 -9.46
CA SER A 101 -13.09 3.51 -10.53
C SER A 101 -13.50 4.71 -11.36
N SER A 102 -14.40 5.56 -10.83
CA SER A 102 -14.86 6.75 -11.54
C SER A 102 -13.74 7.77 -11.73
N GLU A 103 -13.88 8.62 -12.75
CA GLU A 103 -12.92 9.70 -12.98
C GLU A 103 -12.91 10.69 -11.80
N GLU A 104 -14.08 10.89 -11.18
CA GLU A 104 -14.18 11.74 -9.98
C GLU A 104 -13.32 11.21 -8.83
N MET A 105 -13.40 9.91 -8.53
CA MET A 105 -12.60 9.30 -7.47
C MET A 105 -11.12 9.36 -7.81
N LYS A 106 -10.74 9.14 -9.05
CA LYS A 106 -9.35 9.23 -9.49
C LYS A 106 -8.82 10.66 -9.34
N THR A 107 -9.62 11.66 -9.68
CA THR A 107 -9.26 13.06 -9.51
C THR A 107 -9.08 13.39 -8.03
N GLN A 108 -10.00 12.96 -7.18
CA GLN A 108 -9.89 13.17 -5.73
C GLN A 108 -8.66 12.49 -5.17
N GLY A 109 -8.36 11.27 -5.60
CA GLY A 109 -7.18 10.54 -5.18
C GLY A 109 -5.89 11.27 -5.54
N ARG A 110 -5.77 11.74 -6.78
CA ARG A 110 -4.61 12.52 -7.23
C ARG A 110 -4.47 13.81 -6.42
N SER A 111 -5.58 14.51 -6.20
CA SER A 111 -5.57 15.77 -5.44
C SER A 111 -5.16 15.55 -3.99
N ALA A 112 -5.51 14.41 -3.41
CA ALA A 112 -5.08 14.05 -2.06
C ALA A 112 -3.60 13.67 -1.99
N GLY A 113 -3.00 13.28 -3.12
CA GLY A 113 -1.60 12.89 -3.19
C GLY A 113 -1.36 11.40 -3.37
N ALA A 114 -2.38 10.64 -3.78
CA ALA A 114 -2.21 9.21 -4.08
C ALA A 114 -1.28 9.02 -5.27
N THR A 115 -0.38 8.05 -5.19
CA THR A 115 0.51 7.67 -6.28
C THR A 115 -0.25 6.91 -7.37
N GLY A 116 -1.22 6.11 -6.96
CA GLY A 116 -2.05 5.33 -7.85
C GLY A 116 -3.15 4.63 -7.06
N TRP A 117 -3.83 3.71 -7.72
CA TRP A 117 -4.91 2.96 -7.10
C TRP A 117 -5.02 1.57 -7.68
N LEU A 118 -5.66 0.66 -6.93
CA LEU A 118 -6.07 -0.67 -7.32
C LEU A 118 -7.58 -0.77 -7.14
N VAL A 119 -8.27 -1.23 -8.18
CA VAL A 119 -9.73 -1.41 -8.13
C VAL A 119 -10.04 -2.79 -7.57
N LYS A 120 -10.87 -2.84 -6.54
CA LYS A 120 -11.36 -4.10 -5.95
C LYS A 120 -12.50 -4.65 -6.79
N PRO A 121 -12.60 -5.97 -6.95
CA PRO A 121 -11.68 -6.99 -6.45
C PRO A 121 -10.43 -7.08 -7.32
N PHE A 122 -9.29 -7.35 -6.70
CA PHE A 122 -8.05 -7.63 -7.42
C PHE A 122 -7.45 -8.95 -6.88
N ASN A 123 -6.61 -9.59 -7.70
CA ASN A 123 -5.93 -10.81 -7.28
C ASN A 123 -4.49 -10.52 -6.85
N PRO A 124 -3.81 -11.47 -6.18
CA PRO A 124 -2.42 -11.28 -5.75
C PRO A 124 -1.46 -10.91 -6.87
N ALA A 125 -1.64 -11.49 -8.07
CA ALA A 125 -0.77 -11.19 -9.22
C ALA A 125 -0.86 -9.71 -9.61
N LYS A 126 -2.06 -9.15 -9.60
CA LYS A 126 -2.27 -7.73 -9.93
C LYS A 126 -1.63 -6.81 -8.89
N LEU A 127 -1.72 -7.17 -7.63
CA LEU A 127 -1.07 -6.41 -6.55
C LEU A 127 0.44 -6.35 -6.77
N LEU A 128 1.07 -7.50 -7.05
CA LEU A 128 2.52 -7.57 -7.28
C LEU A 128 2.93 -6.83 -8.56
N GLU A 129 2.11 -6.88 -9.60
CA GLU A 129 2.34 -6.14 -10.85
C GLU A 129 2.40 -4.64 -10.57
N VAL A 130 1.43 -4.12 -9.82
CA VAL A 130 1.39 -2.69 -9.49
C VAL A 130 2.57 -2.29 -8.62
N LEU A 131 2.95 -3.12 -7.65
CA LEU A 131 4.13 -2.89 -6.83
C LEU A 131 5.39 -2.76 -7.70
N GLY A 132 5.54 -3.64 -8.67
CA GLY A 132 6.68 -3.61 -9.59
C GLY A 132 6.77 -2.31 -10.37
N LYS A 133 5.64 -1.72 -10.73
CA LYS A 133 5.60 -0.42 -11.42
C LYS A 133 5.97 0.73 -10.49
N VAL A 134 5.56 0.65 -9.23
CA VAL A 134 5.82 1.71 -8.24
C VAL A 134 7.29 1.78 -7.88
N PHE A 135 7.96 0.65 -7.80
CA PHE A 135 9.36 0.55 -7.37
C PHE A 135 10.37 0.37 -8.51
N ARG A 136 10.02 0.75 -9.68
CA ARG A 136 10.95 0.73 -10.81
C ARG A 136 12.14 1.65 -10.60
#